data_d18d5a87726aeae1fe65792d27f3ad99
#
_entry.id   d18d5a87726aeae1fe65792d27f3ad99
#
_cell.length_a   1.000
_cell.length_b   1.000
_cell.length_c   1.000
_cell.angle_alpha   90.00
_cell.angle_beta   90.00
_cell.angle_gamma   90.00
#
_symmetry.space_group_name_H-M   'P 1'
#
loop_
_entity.id
_entity.type
_entity.pdbx_description
1 polymer ?
#
loop_
_entity_poly.entity_id
_entity_poly.type
_entity_poly.pdbx_seq_one_letter_code
_entity_poly.pdbx_strand_id
1 'polypeptide(L)'
;MIRQIILDTETTGLEWQNGDRLIEIGCVELVGRKRTGRRLHMYVNPEREVPEGAVAVHGITTDFLADKPKFRDVVDEFVDFVRDAELVIHNAAFDVGFLDNELNIVGRPPLRETCAWPAIDTVRMARDMFPGKRAHLDALCERFGIENSHREFHGALLDAELLVEVYLAMTRGQESLIIDLEPETSAVRAAAAARPRGALRRVQASAAEMAEHERVLAEIDKASGGATVWRKLEPAQAG
;
A
#
# COMPACT_ATOMS: atom_id res chain seq x y z
N MET A 1 7.73 0.49 13.06
CA MET A 1 7.55 0.52 11.58
C MET A 1 6.41 -0.40 11.22
N ILE A 2 5.56 0.00 10.28
CA ILE A 2 4.41 -0.81 9.84
C ILE A 2 4.95 -1.97 9.01
N ARG A 3 4.48 -3.19 9.35
CA ARG A 3 4.75 -4.42 8.61
C ARG A 3 3.57 -4.71 7.70
N GLN A 4 3.83 -4.89 6.40
CA GLN A 4 2.82 -5.14 5.39
C GLN A 4 3.13 -6.43 4.65
N ILE A 5 2.11 -7.20 4.33
CA ILE A 5 2.21 -8.37 3.48
C ILE A 5 1.38 -8.09 2.23
N ILE A 6 2.06 -8.04 1.10
CA ILE A 6 1.42 -8.00 -0.20
C ILE A 6 1.12 -9.44 -0.58
N LEU A 7 -0.16 -9.73 -0.84
CA LEU A 7 -0.67 -11.07 -1.02
C LEU A 7 -1.50 -11.16 -2.29
N ASP A 8 -1.38 -12.29 -2.97
CA ASP A 8 -2.21 -12.72 -4.07
C ASP A 8 -2.44 -14.22 -4.00
N THR A 9 -3.53 -14.72 -4.61
CA THR A 9 -3.88 -16.15 -4.60
C THR A 9 -4.37 -16.63 -5.96
N GLU A 10 -4.09 -17.91 -6.29
CA GLU A 10 -4.75 -18.62 -7.39
C GLU A 10 -5.72 -19.65 -6.86
N THR A 11 -6.77 -19.91 -7.63
CA THR A 11 -7.91 -20.72 -7.20
C THR A 11 -8.41 -21.62 -8.31
N THR A 12 -9.21 -22.65 -7.97
CA THR A 12 -9.84 -23.53 -8.96
C THR A 12 -11.00 -22.89 -9.70
N GLY A 13 -11.42 -21.69 -9.31
CA GLY A 13 -12.54 -20.95 -9.89
C GLY A 13 -12.82 -19.67 -9.14
N LEU A 14 -13.99 -19.07 -9.33
CA LEU A 14 -14.28 -17.74 -8.84
C LEU A 14 -15.16 -17.71 -7.57
N GLU A 15 -15.73 -18.83 -7.17
CA GLU A 15 -16.82 -18.88 -6.18
C GLU A 15 -16.53 -19.92 -5.08
N TRP A 16 -15.84 -19.50 -4.03
CA TRP A 16 -15.57 -20.37 -2.88
C TRP A 16 -16.86 -20.92 -2.23
N GLN A 17 -17.98 -20.18 -2.31
CA GLN A 17 -19.29 -20.63 -1.82
C GLN A 17 -19.81 -21.86 -2.58
N ASN A 18 -19.40 -22.02 -3.84
CA ASN A 18 -19.76 -23.15 -4.70
C ASN A 18 -18.72 -24.27 -4.68
N GLY A 19 -17.77 -24.19 -3.74
CA GLY A 19 -16.77 -25.23 -3.49
C GLY A 19 -15.48 -25.06 -4.28
N ASP A 20 -15.23 -23.90 -4.91
CA ASP A 20 -13.91 -23.60 -5.44
C ASP A 20 -12.90 -23.46 -4.31
N ARG A 21 -11.66 -23.84 -4.58
CA ARG A 21 -10.61 -24.00 -3.59
C ARG A 21 -9.36 -23.19 -3.96
N LEU A 22 -8.59 -22.85 -2.96
CA LEU A 22 -7.28 -22.24 -3.09
C LEU A 22 -6.25 -23.25 -3.60
N ILE A 23 -5.35 -22.82 -4.52
CA ILE A 23 -4.29 -23.66 -5.09
C ILE A 23 -2.89 -23.09 -5.01
N GLU A 24 -2.76 -21.75 -4.92
CA GLU A 24 -1.48 -21.07 -4.74
C GLU A 24 -1.63 -19.85 -3.84
N ILE A 25 -0.63 -19.59 -3.00
CA ILE A 25 -0.51 -18.39 -2.17
C ILE A 25 0.85 -17.77 -2.43
N GLY A 26 0.87 -16.50 -2.80
CA GLY A 26 2.06 -15.69 -2.93
C GLY A 26 2.05 -14.51 -1.96
N CYS A 27 3.09 -14.37 -1.15
CA CYS A 27 3.21 -13.26 -0.22
C CYS A 27 4.61 -12.63 -0.26
N VAL A 28 4.66 -11.31 -0.22
CA VAL A 28 5.90 -10.52 -0.14
C VAL A 28 5.82 -9.57 1.04
N GLU A 29 6.87 -9.58 1.88
CA GLU A 29 6.92 -8.72 3.08
C GLU A 29 7.55 -7.36 2.79
N LEU A 30 6.89 -6.30 3.25
CA LEU A 30 7.41 -4.95 3.36
C LEU A 30 7.48 -4.51 4.84
N VAL A 31 8.54 -3.81 5.20
CA VAL A 31 8.65 -3.09 6.49
C VAL A 31 9.07 -1.66 6.20
N GLY A 32 8.26 -0.70 6.65
CA GLY A 32 8.50 0.71 6.35
C GLY A 32 8.66 0.97 4.84
N ARG A 33 7.81 0.36 4.01
CA ARG A 33 7.79 0.47 2.53
C ARG A 33 9.04 -0.09 1.81
N LYS A 34 9.85 -0.90 2.48
CA LYS A 34 11.02 -1.55 1.88
C LYS A 34 10.84 -3.06 1.88
N ARG A 35 11.19 -3.72 0.78
CA ARG A 35 11.24 -5.18 0.72
C ARG A 35 12.26 -5.69 1.74
N THR A 36 11.85 -6.63 2.58
CA THR A 36 12.74 -7.29 3.55
C THR A 36 13.50 -8.46 2.95
N GLY A 37 13.08 -8.93 1.78
CA GLY A 37 13.52 -10.17 1.16
C GLY A 37 12.77 -11.40 1.65
N ARG A 38 11.94 -11.29 2.70
CA ARG A 38 11.07 -12.39 3.14
C ARG A 38 9.88 -12.50 2.20
N ARG A 39 9.60 -13.72 1.78
CA ARG A 39 8.46 -14.08 0.94
C ARG A 39 7.93 -15.46 1.34
N LEU A 40 6.67 -15.70 1.08
CA LEU A 40 6.02 -17.00 1.21
C LEU A 40 5.46 -17.38 -0.16
N HIS A 41 5.69 -18.62 -0.57
CA HIS A 41 5.16 -19.18 -1.79
C HIS A 41 4.73 -20.62 -1.55
N MET A 42 3.45 -20.89 -1.69
CA MET A 42 2.87 -22.20 -1.39
C MET A 42 1.96 -22.64 -2.52
N TYR A 43 2.14 -23.88 -2.97
CA TYR A 43 1.13 -24.60 -3.75
C TYR A 43 0.35 -25.52 -2.84
N VAL A 44 -0.96 -25.57 -3.05
CA VAL A 44 -1.89 -26.31 -2.19
C VAL A 44 -2.70 -27.31 -3.04
N ASN A 45 -2.76 -28.56 -2.59
CA ASN A 45 -3.66 -29.55 -3.20
C ASN A 45 -5.10 -29.21 -2.79
N PRO A 46 -5.98 -28.82 -3.75
CA PRO A 46 -7.35 -28.41 -3.46
C PRO A 46 -8.30 -29.58 -3.16
N GLU A 47 -7.81 -30.83 -3.23
CA GLU A 47 -8.62 -32.06 -3.11
C GLU A 47 -9.78 -32.14 -4.11
N ARG A 48 -9.60 -31.48 -5.27
CA ARG A 48 -10.54 -31.48 -6.42
C ARG A 48 -9.80 -31.20 -7.72
N GLU A 49 -10.46 -31.47 -8.83
CA GLU A 49 -9.94 -31.14 -10.15
C GLU A 49 -9.90 -29.62 -10.37
N VAL A 50 -8.89 -29.16 -11.10
CA VAL A 50 -8.75 -27.79 -11.58
C VAL A 50 -9.40 -27.71 -12.96
N PRO A 51 -10.46 -26.92 -13.14
CA PRO A 51 -11.12 -26.78 -14.44
C PRO A 51 -10.19 -26.19 -15.50
N GLU A 52 -10.36 -26.61 -16.75
CA GLU A 52 -9.54 -26.13 -17.90
C GLU A 52 -9.54 -24.59 -18.01
N GLY A 53 -10.69 -23.95 -17.72
CA GLY A 53 -10.79 -22.49 -17.72
C GLY A 53 -9.88 -21.81 -16.69
N ALA A 54 -9.65 -22.41 -15.53
CA ALA A 54 -8.71 -21.92 -14.52
C ALA A 54 -7.26 -22.20 -14.94
N VAL A 55 -6.99 -23.42 -15.45
CA VAL A 55 -5.67 -23.77 -15.99
C VAL A 55 -5.23 -22.82 -17.11
N ALA A 56 -6.16 -22.39 -17.98
CA ALA A 56 -5.85 -21.43 -19.04
C ALA A 56 -5.41 -20.04 -18.50
N VAL A 57 -5.75 -19.70 -17.26
CA VAL A 57 -5.38 -18.42 -16.62
C VAL A 57 -4.03 -18.53 -15.92
N HIS A 58 -3.83 -19.51 -15.04
CA HIS A 58 -2.65 -19.61 -14.17
C HIS A 58 -1.69 -20.76 -14.52
N GLY A 59 -2.05 -21.65 -15.49
CA GLY A 59 -1.17 -22.73 -15.95
C GLY A 59 -1.02 -23.92 -14.98
N ILE A 60 -1.65 -23.89 -13.81
CA ILE A 60 -1.48 -24.90 -12.75
C ILE A 60 -2.49 -26.03 -12.99
N THR A 61 -1.99 -27.24 -13.22
CA THR A 61 -2.83 -28.42 -13.52
C THR A 61 -3.15 -29.24 -12.28
N THR A 62 -4.19 -30.06 -12.36
CA THR A 62 -4.53 -31.03 -11.29
C THR A 62 -3.36 -31.96 -11.00
N ASP A 63 -2.68 -32.46 -12.04
CA ASP A 63 -1.54 -33.35 -11.89
C ASP A 63 -0.37 -32.69 -11.15
N PHE A 64 -0.10 -31.42 -11.43
CA PHE A 64 0.93 -30.65 -10.71
C PHE A 64 0.63 -30.53 -9.22
N LEU A 65 -0.64 -30.42 -8.85
CA LEU A 65 -1.07 -30.25 -7.47
C LEU A 65 -1.25 -31.58 -6.72
N ALA A 66 -1.22 -32.70 -7.40
CA ALA A 66 -1.52 -34.02 -6.79
C ALA A 66 -0.57 -34.38 -5.62
N ASP A 67 0.71 -33.98 -5.73
CA ASP A 67 1.75 -34.22 -4.72
C ASP A 67 1.96 -33.06 -3.73
N LYS A 68 1.23 -31.96 -3.87
CA LYS A 68 1.37 -30.78 -2.99
C LYS A 68 0.65 -31.00 -1.66
N PRO A 69 1.11 -30.33 -0.59
CA PRO A 69 0.44 -30.39 0.71
C PRO A 69 -0.99 -29.83 0.61
N LYS A 70 -1.87 -30.32 1.46
CA LYS A 70 -3.19 -29.71 1.64
C LYS A 70 -3.10 -28.44 2.47
N PHE A 71 -4.10 -27.57 2.40
CA PHE A 71 -4.08 -26.32 3.17
C PHE A 71 -3.88 -26.56 4.67
N ARG A 72 -4.49 -27.62 5.22
CA ARG A 72 -4.32 -28.01 6.64
C ARG A 72 -2.87 -28.27 7.07
N ASP A 73 -2.02 -28.65 6.11
CA ASP A 73 -0.62 -29.02 6.38
C ASP A 73 0.30 -27.79 6.38
N VAL A 74 -0.15 -26.68 5.76
CA VAL A 74 0.63 -25.44 5.59
C VAL A 74 0.01 -24.24 6.29
N VAL A 75 -1.18 -24.38 6.87
CA VAL A 75 -1.94 -23.27 7.47
C VAL A 75 -1.16 -22.55 8.58
N ASP A 76 -0.41 -23.26 9.39
CA ASP A 76 0.34 -22.66 10.50
C ASP A 76 1.47 -21.77 9.99
N GLU A 77 2.19 -22.18 8.93
CA GLU A 77 3.22 -21.38 8.29
C GLU A 77 2.61 -20.12 7.64
N PHE A 78 1.47 -20.25 6.97
CA PHE A 78 0.76 -19.11 6.41
C PHE A 78 0.32 -18.12 7.49
N VAL A 79 -0.37 -18.61 8.53
CA VAL A 79 -0.88 -17.77 9.63
C VAL A 79 0.25 -17.06 10.36
N ASP A 80 1.37 -17.74 10.62
CA ASP A 80 2.53 -17.12 11.26
C ASP A 80 3.18 -16.05 10.36
N PHE A 81 3.16 -16.27 9.03
CA PHE A 81 3.71 -15.29 8.10
C PHE A 81 2.88 -14.01 8.04
N VAL A 82 1.55 -14.09 8.12
CA VAL A 82 0.66 -12.91 8.00
C VAL A 82 0.31 -12.27 9.36
N ARG A 83 0.66 -12.91 10.48
CA ARG A 83 0.31 -12.48 11.84
C ARG A 83 0.70 -11.01 12.09
N ASP A 84 -0.24 -10.23 12.62
CA ASP A 84 -0.08 -8.82 13.01
C ASP A 84 0.34 -7.87 11.87
N ALA A 85 0.34 -8.32 10.62
CA ALA A 85 0.67 -7.49 9.46
C ALA A 85 -0.58 -6.84 8.85
N GLU A 86 -0.42 -5.66 8.24
CA GLU A 86 -1.39 -5.15 7.29
C GLU A 86 -1.33 -5.94 5.98
N LEU A 87 -2.45 -6.46 5.53
CA LEU A 87 -2.55 -7.10 4.22
C LEU A 87 -2.81 -6.07 3.13
N VAL A 88 -2.09 -6.17 2.02
CA VAL A 88 -2.29 -5.38 0.80
C VAL A 88 -2.60 -6.34 -0.33
N ILE A 89 -3.79 -6.23 -0.90
CA ILE A 89 -4.33 -7.21 -1.85
C ILE A 89 -5.00 -6.48 -3.01
N HIS A 90 -4.94 -7.06 -4.21
CA HIS A 90 -5.59 -6.50 -5.39
C HIS A 90 -6.98 -7.11 -5.59
N ASN A 91 -8.06 -6.38 -5.27
CA ASN A 91 -9.42 -6.90 -5.15
C ASN A 91 -9.59 -7.79 -3.92
N ALA A 92 -9.23 -7.28 -2.76
CA ALA A 92 -9.09 -8.00 -1.49
C ALA A 92 -10.27 -8.90 -1.10
N ALA A 93 -11.49 -8.55 -1.50
CA ALA A 93 -12.68 -9.34 -1.17
C ALA A 93 -12.63 -10.77 -1.75
N PHE A 94 -11.97 -10.95 -2.90
CA PHE A 94 -11.79 -12.25 -3.53
C PHE A 94 -10.86 -13.14 -2.71
N ASP A 95 -9.63 -12.73 -2.51
CA ASP A 95 -8.61 -13.53 -1.81
C ASP A 95 -8.96 -13.78 -0.35
N VAL A 96 -9.46 -12.75 0.33
CA VAL A 96 -9.93 -12.89 1.72
C VAL A 96 -11.06 -13.90 1.82
N GLY A 97 -12.00 -13.91 0.86
CA GLY A 97 -13.11 -14.86 0.85
C GLY A 97 -12.61 -16.31 0.74
N PHE A 98 -11.65 -16.59 -0.14
CA PHE A 98 -11.05 -17.91 -0.29
C PHE A 98 -10.22 -18.30 0.94
N LEU A 99 -9.37 -17.42 1.43
CA LEU A 99 -8.53 -17.68 2.61
C LEU A 99 -9.36 -17.92 3.87
N ASP A 100 -10.38 -17.09 4.11
CA ASP A 100 -11.27 -17.26 5.26
C ASP A 100 -12.08 -18.56 5.16
N ASN A 101 -12.46 -18.97 3.94
CA ASN A 101 -13.12 -20.26 3.73
C ASN A 101 -12.18 -21.43 4.03
N GLU A 102 -10.94 -21.40 3.56
CA GLU A 102 -9.94 -22.43 3.87
C GLU A 102 -9.62 -22.49 5.35
N LEU A 103 -9.46 -21.33 6.01
CA LEU A 103 -9.26 -21.24 7.47
C LEU A 103 -10.45 -21.85 8.22
N ASN A 104 -11.67 -21.56 7.81
CA ASN A 104 -12.88 -22.13 8.41
C ASN A 104 -12.95 -23.66 8.24
N ILE A 105 -12.60 -24.21 7.07
CA ILE A 105 -12.56 -25.66 6.81
C ILE A 105 -11.61 -26.36 7.78
N VAL A 106 -10.48 -25.76 8.12
CA VAL A 106 -9.49 -26.32 9.04
C VAL A 106 -9.69 -25.90 10.50
N GLY A 107 -10.78 -25.20 10.82
CA GLY A 107 -11.14 -24.79 12.19
C GLY A 107 -10.25 -23.69 12.77
N ARG A 108 -9.71 -22.81 11.90
CA ARG A 108 -8.91 -21.65 12.30
C ARG A 108 -9.76 -20.36 12.26
N PRO A 109 -9.43 -19.35 13.08
CA PRO A 109 -10.09 -18.05 13.03
C PRO A 109 -9.86 -17.34 11.68
N PRO A 110 -10.78 -16.46 11.25
CA PRO A 110 -10.64 -15.71 10.02
C PRO A 110 -9.46 -14.71 10.07
N LEU A 111 -9.00 -14.24 8.91
CA LEU A 111 -7.86 -13.31 8.78
C LEU A 111 -7.99 -12.05 9.64
N ARG A 112 -9.19 -11.51 9.78
CA ARG A 112 -9.45 -10.31 10.61
C ARG A 112 -9.07 -10.47 12.09
N GLU A 113 -8.93 -11.70 12.58
CA GLU A 113 -8.51 -12.01 13.95
C GLU A 113 -7.00 -12.29 14.07
N THR A 114 -6.34 -12.42 12.92
CA THR A 114 -4.90 -12.73 12.83
C THR A 114 -4.08 -11.55 12.37
N CYS A 115 -4.63 -10.73 11.46
CA CYS A 115 -3.95 -9.61 10.79
C CYS A 115 -4.48 -8.25 11.27
N ALA A 116 -3.75 -7.18 10.99
CA ALA A 116 -4.27 -5.84 11.13
C ALA A 116 -5.40 -5.62 10.10
N TRP A 117 -6.55 -5.16 10.55
CA TRP A 117 -7.75 -5.07 9.75
C TRP A 117 -8.30 -3.64 9.68
N PRO A 118 -8.88 -3.20 8.55
CA PRO A 118 -9.15 -3.95 7.31
C PRO A 118 -7.92 -4.11 6.40
N ALA A 119 -7.97 -5.11 5.51
CA ALA A 119 -6.98 -5.23 4.44
C ALA A 119 -7.05 -4.03 3.48
N ILE A 120 -5.90 -3.62 2.96
CA ILE A 120 -5.79 -2.55 1.95
C ILE A 120 -6.15 -3.14 0.59
N ASP A 121 -7.23 -2.65 -0.02
CA ASP A 121 -7.64 -3.02 -1.38
C ASP A 121 -7.07 -2.03 -2.39
N THR A 122 -6.11 -2.48 -3.20
CA THR A 122 -5.45 -1.63 -4.20
C THR A 122 -6.31 -1.33 -5.41
N VAL A 123 -7.35 -2.13 -5.73
CA VAL A 123 -8.34 -1.79 -6.77
C VAL A 123 -9.16 -0.58 -6.33
N ARG A 124 -9.59 -0.56 -5.06
CA ARG A 124 -10.31 0.59 -4.51
C ARG A 124 -9.43 1.84 -4.53
N MET A 125 -8.18 1.73 -4.06
CA MET A 125 -7.22 2.84 -4.12
C MET A 125 -7.03 3.36 -5.55
N ALA A 126 -6.86 2.46 -6.54
CA ALA A 126 -6.68 2.83 -7.93
C ALA A 126 -7.92 3.54 -8.51
N ARG A 127 -9.12 3.11 -8.15
CA ARG A 127 -10.37 3.77 -8.58
C ARG A 127 -10.53 5.17 -8.00
N ASP A 128 -10.12 5.36 -6.75
CA ASP A 128 -10.15 6.67 -6.09
C ASP A 128 -9.11 7.62 -6.70
N MET A 129 -7.90 7.12 -7.04
CA MET A 129 -6.85 7.91 -7.68
C MET A 129 -7.11 8.21 -9.16
N PHE A 130 -7.76 7.30 -9.89
CA PHE A 130 -7.97 7.38 -11.34
C PHE A 130 -9.43 7.08 -11.71
N PRO A 131 -10.38 7.94 -11.36
CA PRO A 131 -11.79 7.71 -11.63
C PRO A 131 -12.06 7.41 -13.11
N GLY A 132 -12.85 6.37 -13.39
CA GLY A 132 -13.22 5.96 -14.74
C GLY A 132 -12.12 5.27 -15.56
N LYS A 133 -10.95 4.96 -14.97
CA LYS A 133 -9.87 4.22 -15.65
C LYS A 133 -9.87 2.76 -15.24
N ARG A 134 -9.27 1.90 -16.09
CA ARG A 134 -9.06 0.48 -15.77
C ARG A 134 -8.16 0.37 -14.53
N ALA A 135 -8.52 -0.52 -13.61
CA ALA A 135 -7.87 -0.70 -12.32
C ALA A 135 -7.38 -2.14 -12.07
N HIS A 136 -7.36 -3.02 -13.09
CA HIS A 136 -6.73 -4.33 -12.99
C HIS A 136 -5.20 -4.20 -12.98
N LEU A 137 -4.50 -5.19 -12.46
CA LEU A 137 -3.06 -5.14 -12.19
C LEU A 137 -2.22 -4.76 -13.42
N ASP A 138 -2.48 -5.37 -14.58
CA ASP A 138 -1.78 -5.05 -15.83
C ASP A 138 -1.95 -3.59 -16.27
N ALA A 139 -3.18 -3.05 -16.14
CA ALA A 139 -3.42 -1.64 -16.48
C ALA A 139 -2.71 -0.67 -15.53
N LEU A 140 -2.48 -1.09 -14.29
CA LEU A 140 -1.69 -0.30 -13.33
C LEU A 140 -0.20 -0.44 -13.62
N CYS A 141 0.29 -1.63 -13.97
CA CYS A 141 1.66 -1.83 -14.44
C CYS A 141 1.96 -0.95 -15.65
N GLU A 142 1.10 -0.99 -16.68
CA GLU A 142 1.23 -0.13 -17.87
C GLU A 142 1.28 1.37 -17.49
N ARG A 143 0.37 1.82 -16.62
CA ARG A 143 0.29 3.22 -16.18
C ARG A 143 1.52 3.71 -15.43
N PHE A 144 2.12 2.85 -14.61
CA PHE A 144 3.29 3.20 -13.81
C PHE A 144 4.61 2.82 -14.47
N GLY A 145 4.60 2.26 -15.68
CA GLY A 145 5.79 1.82 -16.41
C GLY A 145 6.51 0.65 -15.73
N ILE A 146 5.74 -0.23 -15.10
CA ILE A 146 6.23 -1.44 -14.45
C ILE A 146 6.25 -2.56 -15.48
N GLU A 147 7.41 -3.18 -15.64
CA GLU A 147 7.63 -4.27 -16.61
C GLU A 147 6.89 -5.54 -16.16
N ASN A 148 6.01 -6.06 -17.01
CA ASN A 148 5.24 -7.28 -16.78
C ASN A 148 5.20 -8.23 -17.99
N SER A 149 6.11 -8.03 -18.98
CA SER A 149 6.14 -8.85 -20.22
C SER A 149 6.50 -10.31 -19.97
N HIS A 150 7.06 -10.66 -18.83
CA HIS A 150 7.39 -12.03 -18.45
C HIS A 150 6.20 -12.80 -17.87
N ARG A 151 5.04 -12.16 -17.75
CA ARG A 151 3.81 -12.76 -17.21
C ARG A 151 3.03 -13.46 -18.33
N GLU A 152 3.44 -14.69 -18.67
CA GLU A 152 2.69 -15.54 -19.61
C GLU A 152 1.41 -16.09 -18.97
N PHE A 153 1.50 -16.46 -17.69
CA PHE A 153 0.39 -16.90 -16.85
C PHE A 153 0.30 -16.07 -15.60
N HIS A 154 -0.88 -16.05 -14.99
CA HIS A 154 -1.05 -15.55 -13.64
C HIS A 154 -0.36 -16.51 -12.66
N GLY A 155 0.29 -15.98 -11.65
CA GLY A 155 0.91 -16.77 -10.59
C GLY A 155 0.98 -15.92 -9.33
N ALA A 156 0.50 -16.47 -8.22
CA ALA A 156 0.26 -15.70 -7.00
C ALA A 156 1.52 -14.96 -6.50
N LEU A 157 2.69 -15.60 -6.53
CA LEU A 157 3.92 -14.90 -6.10
C LEU A 157 4.34 -13.81 -7.09
N LEU A 158 4.25 -14.05 -8.39
CA LEU A 158 4.60 -13.06 -9.41
C LEU A 158 3.65 -11.86 -9.33
N ASP A 159 2.36 -12.10 -9.18
CA ASP A 159 1.36 -11.05 -9.06
C ASP A 159 1.52 -10.25 -7.76
N ALA A 160 1.85 -10.90 -6.65
CA ALA A 160 2.23 -10.22 -5.41
C ALA A 160 3.50 -9.35 -5.60
N GLU A 161 4.51 -9.81 -6.33
CA GLU A 161 5.73 -9.03 -6.64
C GLU A 161 5.43 -7.81 -7.52
N LEU A 162 4.60 -7.94 -8.55
CA LEU A 162 4.12 -6.82 -9.38
C LEU A 162 3.27 -5.85 -8.55
N LEU A 163 2.42 -6.38 -7.69
CA LEU A 163 1.58 -5.58 -6.81
C LEU A 163 2.42 -4.75 -5.82
N VAL A 164 3.57 -5.25 -5.35
CA VAL A 164 4.51 -4.43 -4.54
C VAL A 164 4.91 -3.17 -5.29
N GLU A 165 5.35 -3.30 -6.56
CA GLU A 165 5.79 -2.14 -7.35
C GLU A 165 4.64 -1.16 -7.60
N VAL A 166 3.46 -1.67 -7.95
CA VAL A 166 2.24 -0.88 -8.14
C VAL A 166 1.86 -0.15 -6.85
N TYR A 167 1.81 -0.85 -5.72
CA TYR A 167 1.45 -0.27 -4.42
C TYR A 167 2.43 0.82 -3.98
N LEU A 168 3.73 0.56 -4.13
CA LEU A 168 4.76 1.56 -3.84
C LEU A 168 4.65 2.77 -4.78
N ALA A 169 4.34 2.58 -6.06
CA ALA A 169 4.12 3.67 -7.00
C ALA A 169 2.87 4.51 -6.65
N MET A 170 1.76 3.86 -6.32
CA MET A 170 0.51 4.53 -5.93
C MET A 170 0.67 5.36 -4.65
N THR A 171 1.53 4.96 -3.74
CA THR A 171 1.71 5.58 -2.42
C THR A 171 2.95 6.46 -2.30
N ARG A 172 3.71 6.71 -3.38
CA ARG A 172 4.93 7.55 -3.39
C ARG A 172 4.74 9.00 -2.89
N GLY A 173 3.56 9.55 -3.01
CA GLY A 173 3.26 10.91 -2.57
C GLY A 173 3.05 11.09 -1.06
N GLN A 174 2.96 10.00 -0.30
CA GLN A 174 2.68 10.06 1.14
C GLN A 174 3.94 10.21 2.02
N GLU A 175 5.14 10.05 1.45
CA GLU A 175 6.39 10.16 2.22
C GLU A 175 6.76 11.60 2.61
N SER A 176 6.15 12.62 2.02
CA SER A 176 6.59 14.02 2.21
C SER A 176 6.09 14.70 3.48
N LEU A 177 5.27 14.05 4.31
CA LEU A 177 4.72 14.64 5.54
C LEU A 177 5.03 13.87 6.82
N ILE A 178 5.66 12.71 6.76
CA ILE A 178 6.27 12.10 7.94
C ILE A 178 7.68 12.71 8.04
N ILE A 179 7.78 13.88 8.66
CA ILE A 179 9.02 14.27 9.31
C ILE A 179 9.29 13.16 10.30
N ASP A 180 10.29 12.33 10.05
CA ASP A 180 10.82 11.39 11.02
C ASP A 180 11.20 12.18 12.28
N LEU A 181 10.26 12.26 13.21
CA LEU A 181 10.55 12.58 14.60
C LEU A 181 11.14 11.29 15.22
N GLU A 182 12.21 10.77 14.64
CA GLU A 182 13.09 9.92 15.41
C GLU A 182 13.57 10.78 16.58
N PRO A 183 13.43 10.33 17.82
CA PRO A 183 13.98 11.05 18.95
C PRO A 183 15.49 11.12 18.72
N GLU A 184 15.99 12.29 18.25
CA GLU A 184 17.41 12.53 18.15
C GLU A 184 18.02 12.13 19.49
N THR A 185 18.88 11.12 19.47
CA THR A 185 19.62 10.73 20.66
C THR A 185 20.30 11.97 21.21
N SER A 186 20.29 12.13 22.54
CA SER A 186 20.79 13.31 23.24
C SER A 186 22.19 13.77 22.77
N ALA A 187 23.00 12.85 22.23
CA ALA A 187 24.30 13.10 21.64
C ALA A 187 24.24 13.90 20.33
N VAL A 188 23.26 13.61 19.43
CA VAL A 188 23.09 14.34 18.15
C VAL A 188 22.58 15.75 18.42
N ARG A 189 21.70 15.92 19.41
CA ARG A 189 21.18 17.22 19.82
C ARG A 189 22.27 18.08 20.46
N ALA A 190 23.19 17.50 21.25
CA ALA A 190 24.34 18.20 21.82
C ALA A 190 25.34 18.64 20.73
N ALA A 191 25.60 17.81 19.71
CA ALA A 191 26.48 18.14 18.57
C ALA A 191 25.87 19.23 17.66
N ALA A 192 24.53 19.22 17.45
CA ALA A 192 23.83 20.26 16.69
C ALA A 192 23.81 21.61 17.41
N ALA A 193 23.72 21.60 18.75
CA ALA A 193 23.77 22.81 19.60
C ALA A 193 25.17 23.44 19.65
N ALA A 194 26.23 22.67 19.43
CA ALA A 194 27.62 23.13 19.45
C ALA A 194 28.10 23.80 18.14
N ARG A 195 27.32 23.78 17.07
CA ARG A 195 27.66 24.50 15.84
C ARG A 195 27.36 25.97 16.00
N PRO A 196 28.33 26.89 15.85
CA PRO A 196 28.08 28.33 15.87
C PRO A 196 27.10 28.66 14.74
N ARG A 197 25.88 29.03 15.08
CA ARG A 197 24.91 29.54 14.10
C ARG A 197 25.43 30.92 13.68
N GLY A 198 25.93 31.02 12.45
CA GLY A 198 26.22 32.30 11.82
C GLY A 198 24.97 33.18 11.88
N ALA A 199 25.16 34.48 12.10
CA ALA A 199 24.04 35.41 12.13
C ALA A 199 23.18 35.26 10.86
N LEU A 200 21.92 34.88 11.05
CA LEU A 200 20.96 34.78 9.93
C LEU A 200 20.82 36.19 9.34
N ARG A 201 21.17 36.34 8.06
CA ARG A 201 20.95 37.60 7.33
C ARG A 201 19.44 37.80 7.17
N ARG A 202 18.87 38.72 7.89
CA ARG A 202 17.50 39.17 7.67
C ARG A 202 17.48 39.98 6.37
N VAL A 203 16.75 39.48 5.38
CA VAL A 203 16.40 40.24 4.17
C VAL A 203 15.20 41.11 4.56
N GLN A 204 15.37 42.42 4.50
CA GLN A 204 14.25 43.35 4.66
C GLN A 204 13.74 43.75 3.29
N ALA A 205 12.42 43.86 3.19
CA ALA A 205 11.79 44.34 1.96
C ALA A 205 12.20 45.79 1.67
N SER A 206 12.43 46.12 0.43
CA SER A 206 12.71 47.49 0.01
C SER A 206 11.47 48.38 0.14
N ALA A 207 11.67 49.70 0.16
CA ALA A 207 10.56 50.65 0.21
C ALA A 207 9.59 50.48 -1.00
N ALA A 208 10.11 50.10 -2.18
CA ALA A 208 9.31 49.84 -3.34
C ALA A 208 8.44 48.58 -3.21
N GLU A 209 8.99 47.52 -2.65
CA GLU A 209 8.26 46.27 -2.38
C GLU A 209 7.17 46.47 -1.31
N MET A 210 7.46 47.27 -0.30
CA MET A 210 6.46 47.63 0.75
C MET A 210 5.33 48.45 0.16
N ALA A 211 5.63 49.42 -0.71
CA ALA A 211 4.61 50.24 -1.37
C ALA A 211 3.71 49.40 -2.27
N GLU A 212 4.27 48.46 -3.03
CA GLU A 212 3.50 47.56 -3.86
C GLU A 212 2.65 46.59 -3.05
N HIS A 213 3.17 46.08 -1.95
CA HIS A 213 2.43 45.25 -0.98
C HIS A 213 1.20 45.98 -0.45
N GLU A 214 1.34 47.27 0.00
CA GLU A 214 0.21 48.08 0.46
C GLU A 214 -0.82 48.35 -0.63
N ARG A 215 -0.36 48.57 -1.86
CA ARG A 215 -1.26 48.75 -3.00
C ARG A 215 -2.14 47.51 -3.24
N VAL A 216 -1.52 46.33 -3.25
CA VAL A 216 -2.23 45.06 -3.45
C VAL A 216 -3.18 44.76 -2.29
N LEU A 217 -2.74 44.99 -1.04
CA LEU A 217 -3.61 44.84 0.14
C LEU A 217 -4.84 45.76 0.06
N ALA A 218 -4.69 47.02 -0.38
CA ALA A 218 -5.82 47.94 -0.55
C ALA A 218 -6.81 47.48 -1.60
N GLU A 219 -6.35 46.88 -2.72
CA GLU A 219 -7.21 46.30 -3.76
C GLU A 219 -7.99 45.08 -3.22
N ILE A 220 -7.32 44.18 -2.48
CA ILE A 220 -7.97 43.02 -1.85
C ILE A 220 -8.99 43.49 -0.81
N ASP A 221 -8.68 44.48 -0.01
CA ASP A 221 -9.57 45.02 1.00
C ASP A 221 -10.83 45.63 0.37
N LYS A 222 -10.67 46.35 -0.71
CA LYS A 222 -11.81 46.90 -1.49
C LYS A 222 -12.67 45.78 -2.09
N ALA A 223 -12.05 44.73 -2.64
CA ALA A 223 -12.76 43.61 -3.26
C ALA A 223 -13.47 42.72 -2.21
N SER A 224 -12.93 42.58 -1.00
CA SER A 224 -13.47 41.79 0.08
C SER A 224 -14.43 42.52 1.04
N GLY A 225 -14.69 43.81 0.78
CA GLY A 225 -15.54 44.62 1.67
C GLY A 225 -14.94 44.83 3.07
N GLY A 226 -13.63 44.91 3.21
CA GLY A 226 -12.93 45.11 4.48
C GLY A 226 -12.66 43.81 5.26
N ALA A 227 -12.79 42.63 4.62
CA ALA A 227 -12.61 41.34 5.28
C ALA A 227 -11.20 40.73 5.09
N THR A 228 -10.21 41.54 4.74
CA THR A 228 -8.83 41.07 4.45
C THR A 228 -8.19 40.42 5.70
N VAL A 229 -7.85 39.12 5.58
CA VAL A 229 -7.26 38.33 6.67
C VAL A 229 -5.89 38.88 7.09
N TRP A 230 -5.08 39.36 6.15
CA TRP A 230 -3.73 39.87 6.40
C TRP A 230 -3.72 41.08 7.35
N ARG A 231 -4.68 42.01 7.25
CA ARG A 231 -4.78 43.15 8.19
C ARG A 231 -5.15 42.74 9.60
N LYS A 232 -5.73 41.53 9.79
CA LYS A 232 -6.06 40.98 11.11
C LYS A 232 -4.88 40.27 11.78
N LEU A 233 -3.83 39.94 11.00
CA LEU A 233 -2.63 39.24 11.46
C LEU A 233 -1.47 40.19 11.77
N GLU A 234 -1.57 41.48 11.44
CA GLU A 234 -0.56 42.45 11.84
C GLU A 234 -0.55 42.57 13.38
N PRO A 235 0.59 42.28 14.07
CA PRO A 235 0.67 42.49 15.49
C PRO A 235 0.47 43.98 15.75
N ALA A 236 -0.44 44.31 16.67
CA ALA A 236 -0.59 45.67 17.18
C ALA A 236 0.80 46.25 17.49
N GLN A 237 1.20 47.32 16.83
CA GLN A 237 2.45 47.98 17.10
C GLN A 237 2.46 48.35 18.59
N ALA A 238 3.34 47.66 19.33
CA ALA A 238 3.63 48.05 20.70
C ALA A 238 4.27 49.43 20.64
N GLY A 239 3.56 50.40 21.18
CA GLY A 239 4.04 51.76 21.41
C GLY A 239 5.15 51.79 22.46
#